data_f6c305b14ec752f184db17c4a606e217
#
_entry.id   f6c305b14ec752f184db17c4a606e217
#
_cell.length_a   1.000
_cell.length_b   1.000
_cell.length_c   1.000
_cell.angle_alpha   90.00
_cell.angle_beta   90.00
_cell.angle_gamma   90.00
#
_symmetry.space_group_name_H-M   'P 1'
#
loop_
_entity.id
_entity.type
_entity.pdbx_description
1 polymer ?
#
loop_
_entity_poly.entity_id
_entity_poly.type
_entity_poly.pdbx_seq_one_letter_code
_entity_poly.pdbx_strand_id
1 'polypeptide(L)'
;MYDLSSKFNTFYTSYVVLSQDEQNNLHNKKDLNIQRLKDGLKEYNIENNTSYTIAETCVQGSMAMSTVVQNEDGDYDIDVAVVFDKSVLGDKGAQATRNLVANALKRKTKQFNAEPEVKTSCVRIKYEDGYHIDFAVYRRHYDSGNECWIYEHAGSDWSVRELKGLTEWFKSQNNDSDGKLRKVIRLSKMFCKSRKSWKNMPSGLLQTVLCDEKLQQSYERIDELFYYTMQEIVNRLEISTSVEAPVDDGRDLTPRDIDCKRMTNWKNRLKSKLEDLKVLFSDECTKDDAIQAWYGFFNHDYWGGQVTVEKSYAVASVSKSVFSFFDGEQYIEEMYPMQLVYKCDVSCKVSGDGWRLKPIGEFLSIWRHYLPHNFEIRCEMEYTNCPWPYKILWKVKNVGPEAERKNIIRGEIKERGRTIVEHTSFFGNHYIECYIVKDGLCVARKRIEIPIARR
;
A
#
# COMPACT_ATOMS: atom_id res chain seq x y z
N MET A 1 -12.43 28.89 -0.89
CA MET A 1 -12.62 27.46 -1.23
C MET A 1 -13.98 26.99 -0.73
N TYR A 2 -14.75 26.24 -1.54
CA TYR A 2 -16.04 25.69 -1.14
C TYR A 2 -15.91 24.85 0.12
N ASP A 3 -16.80 25.03 1.10
CA ASP A 3 -16.67 24.37 2.41
C ASP A 3 -17.26 22.96 2.39
N LEU A 4 -16.40 21.95 2.44
CA LEU A 4 -16.74 20.55 2.66
C LEU A 4 -16.11 19.97 3.93
N SER A 5 -15.70 20.83 4.88
CA SER A 5 -15.01 20.42 6.11
C SER A 5 -15.73 19.32 6.90
N SER A 6 -17.07 19.41 6.99
CA SER A 6 -17.89 18.38 7.65
C SER A 6 -17.78 17.01 6.96
N LYS A 7 -17.85 16.99 5.61
CA LYS A 7 -17.68 15.75 4.85
C LYS A 7 -16.26 15.23 4.92
N PHE A 8 -15.28 16.13 4.91
CA PHE A 8 -13.88 15.78 5.07
C PHE A 8 -13.58 15.15 6.44
N ASN A 9 -14.18 15.71 7.50
CA ASN A 9 -14.06 15.12 8.84
C ASN A 9 -14.67 13.71 8.89
N THR A 10 -15.84 13.50 8.27
CA THR A 10 -16.45 12.16 8.17
C THR A 10 -15.56 11.20 7.36
N PHE A 11 -15.06 11.64 6.21
CA PHE A 11 -14.11 10.86 5.42
C PHE A 11 -12.88 10.48 6.24
N TYR A 12 -12.27 11.45 6.91
CA TYR A 12 -11.08 11.24 7.71
C TYR A 12 -11.32 10.24 8.84
N THR A 13 -12.37 10.42 9.63
CA THR A 13 -12.62 9.59 10.82
C THR A 13 -13.09 8.18 10.49
N SER A 14 -13.90 8.02 9.43
CA SER A 14 -14.56 6.74 9.12
C SER A 14 -13.85 5.91 8.05
N TYR A 15 -13.03 6.53 7.17
CA TYR A 15 -12.43 5.85 6.02
C TYR A 15 -10.90 6.00 5.92
N VAL A 16 -10.31 6.97 6.63
CA VAL A 16 -8.86 7.19 6.62
C VAL A 16 -8.22 6.64 7.89
N VAL A 17 -8.79 6.94 9.05
CA VAL A 17 -8.27 6.48 10.35
C VAL A 17 -8.56 5.00 10.51
N LEU A 18 -7.53 4.22 10.84
CA LEU A 18 -7.68 2.79 11.10
C LEU A 18 -8.62 2.55 12.29
N SER A 19 -9.57 1.61 12.14
CA SER A 19 -10.51 1.26 13.20
C SER A 19 -9.78 0.75 14.45
N GLN A 20 -10.41 0.90 15.62
CA GLN A 20 -9.82 0.41 16.88
C GLN A 20 -9.58 -1.10 16.85
N ASP A 21 -10.50 -1.86 16.26
CA ASP A 21 -10.38 -3.32 16.15
C ASP A 21 -9.18 -3.71 15.28
N GLU A 22 -8.96 -3.01 14.18
CA GLU A 22 -7.81 -3.25 13.31
C GLU A 22 -6.49 -2.85 13.97
N GLN A 23 -6.48 -1.73 14.72
CA GLN A 23 -5.31 -1.36 15.53
C GLN A 23 -4.98 -2.44 16.56
N ASN A 24 -5.99 -2.96 17.27
CA ASN A 24 -5.82 -4.05 18.24
C ASN A 24 -5.28 -5.31 17.56
N ASN A 25 -5.80 -5.66 16.37
CA ASN A 25 -5.33 -6.79 15.58
C ASN A 25 -3.85 -6.65 15.20
N LEU A 26 -3.43 -5.47 14.73
CA LEU A 26 -2.02 -5.18 14.43
C LEU A 26 -1.13 -5.32 15.69
N HIS A 27 -1.57 -4.80 16.83
CA HIS A 27 -0.85 -4.93 18.09
C HIS A 27 -0.72 -6.40 18.51
N ASN A 28 -1.79 -7.19 18.44
CA ASN A 28 -1.76 -8.61 18.77
C ASN A 28 -0.82 -9.41 17.87
N LYS A 29 -0.84 -9.15 16.55
CA LYS A 29 0.09 -9.77 15.59
C LYS A 29 1.54 -9.41 15.90
N LYS A 30 1.82 -8.17 16.24
CA LYS A 30 3.15 -7.71 16.67
C LYS A 30 3.62 -8.49 17.91
N ASP A 31 2.81 -8.53 18.96
CA ASP A 31 3.19 -9.16 20.22
C ASP A 31 3.41 -10.66 20.06
N LEU A 32 2.54 -11.34 19.30
CA LEU A 32 2.70 -12.74 18.97
C LEU A 32 4.03 -13.04 18.27
N ASN A 33 4.43 -12.19 17.33
CA ASN A 33 5.68 -12.43 16.59
C ASN A 33 6.94 -12.04 17.37
N ILE A 34 6.86 -11.06 18.26
CA ILE A 34 7.92 -10.80 19.23
C ILE A 34 8.11 -12.04 20.15
N GLN A 35 7.00 -12.63 20.60
CA GLN A 35 7.07 -13.85 21.42
C GLN A 35 7.64 -15.03 20.63
N ARG A 36 7.21 -15.24 19.39
CA ARG A 36 7.78 -16.26 18.48
C ARG A 36 9.28 -16.10 18.30
N LEU A 37 9.75 -14.87 18.11
CA LEU A 37 11.18 -14.57 18.00
C LEU A 37 11.93 -14.97 19.29
N LYS A 38 11.42 -14.56 20.45
CA LYS A 38 12.04 -14.89 21.75
C LYS A 38 12.10 -16.40 21.99
N ASP A 39 11.03 -17.12 21.69
CA ASP A 39 10.98 -18.59 21.88
C ASP A 39 11.83 -19.34 20.86
N GLY A 40 11.84 -18.89 19.60
CA GLY A 40 12.74 -19.45 18.59
C GLY A 40 14.21 -19.19 18.88
N LEU A 41 14.55 -18.05 19.49
CA LEU A 41 15.91 -17.73 19.90
C LEU A 41 16.37 -18.63 21.07
N LYS A 42 15.49 -18.98 22.01
CA LYS A 42 15.79 -19.95 23.08
C LYS A 42 16.12 -21.33 22.49
N GLU A 43 15.30 -21.81 21.52
CA GLU A 43 15.59 -23.09 20.85
C GLU A 43 16.89 -23.06 20.07
N TYR A 44 17.16 -21.96 19.35
CA TYR A 44 18.42 -21.76 18.65
C TYR A 44 19.62 -21.85 19.59
N ASN A 45 19.53 -21.18 20.75
CA ASN A 45 20.60 -21.18 21.75
C ASN A 45 20.90 -22.59 22.29
N ILE A 46 19.85 -23.37 22.58
CA ILE A 46 20.02 -24.75 23.07
C ILE A 46 20.75 -25.62 22.01
N GLU A 47 20.29 -25.54 20.75
CA GLU A 47 20.86 -26.37 19.68
C GLU A 47 22.32 -25.99 19.33
N ASN A 48 22.65 -24.69 19.44
CA ASN A 48 23.96 -24.20 19.01
C ASN A 48 24.90 -23.87 20.17
N ASN A 49 24.52 -24.22 21.41
CA ASN A 49 25.24 -23.89 22.63
C ASN A 49 25.67 -22.42 22.71
N THR A 50 24.68 -21.51 22.48
CA THR A 50 24.86 -20.06 22.52
C THR A 50 23.92 -19.42 23.55
N SER A 51 24.08 -18.11 23.80
CA SER A 51 23.31 -17.40 24.82
C SER A 51 22.75 -16.05 24.32
N TYR A 52 22.36 -15.97 23.05
CA TYR A 52 21.81 -14.72 22.49
C TYR A 52 20.50 -14.33 23.18
N THR A 53 20.42 -13.08 23.62
CA THR A 53 19.24 -12.51 24.27
C THR A 53 18.88 -11.17 23.67
N ILE A 54 17.56 -10.90 23.56
CA ILE A 54 17.05 -9.61 23.13
C ILE A 54 17.04 -8.68 24.34
N ALA A 55 17.73 -7.55 24.21
CA ALA A 55 17.81 -6.55 25.24
C ALA A 55 16.59 -5.63 25.27
N GLU A 56 16.08 -5.27 24.08
CA GLU A 56 14.95 -4.33 23.94
C GLU A 56 14.18 -4.64 22.66
N THR A 57 12.86 -4.37 22.66
CA THR A 57 12.03 -4.30 21.45
C THR A 57 11.28 -2.98 21.43
N CYS A 58 11.18 -2.34 20.26
CA CYS A 58 10.54 -1.05 20.08
C CYS A 58 9.69 -1.03 18.80
N VAL A 59 8.43 -0.58 18.91
CA VAL A 59 7.61 -0.33 17.71
C VAL A 59 8.14 0.91 17.00
N GLN A 60 8.22 0.83 15.68
CA GLN A 60 8.70 1.92 14.83
C GLN A 60 7.69 2.26 13.73
N GLY A 61 8.07 3.16 12.83
CA GLY A 61 7.33 3.49 11.62
C GLY A 61 5.92 4.03 11.87
N SER A 62 5.02 3.69 10.97
CA SER A 62 3.66 4.25 10.95
C SER A 62 2.80 3.86 12.16
N MET A 63 3.03 2.70 12.76
CA MET A 63 2.34 2.31 13.99
C MET A 63 2.76 3.18 15.19
N ALA A 64 4.07 3.38 15.39
CA ALA A 64 4.59 4.20 16.50
C ALA A 64 4.13 5.67 16.41
N MET A 65 3.98 6.17 15.19
CA MET A 65 3.52 7.53 14.88
C MET A 65 1.98 7.62 14.81
N SER A 66 1.26 6.50 14.90
CA SER A 66 -0.19 6.44 14.67
C SER A 66 -0.60 7.06 13.32
N THR A 67 0.15 6.77 12.26
CA THR A 67 -0.09 7.27 10.89
C THR A 67 -0.46 6.16 9.91
N VAL A 68 -0.82 4.97 10.40
CA VAL A 68 -1.40 3.91 9.58
C VAL A 68 -2.77 4.38 9.08
N VAL A 69 -3.09 4.06 7.82
CA VAL A 69 -4.37 4.39 7.18
C VAL A 69 -5.08 3.13 6.75
N GLN A 70 -6.41 3.18 6.68
CA GLN A 70 -7.20 2.08 6.16
C GLN A 70 -6.73 1.68 4.76
N ASN A 71 -6.79 0.39 4.46
CA ASN A 71 -6.41 -0.18 3.18
C ASN A 71 -7.32 -1.37 2.87
N GLU A 72 -8.05 -1.31 1.77
CA GLU A 72 -8.95 -2.38 1.32
C GLU A 72 -8.21 -3.71 1.05
N ASP A 73 -6.95 -3.64 0.65
CA ASP A 73 -6.13 -4.83 0.37
C ASP A 73 -5.54 -5.45 1.67
N GLY A 74 -5.76 -4.83 2.85
CA GLY A 74 -5.22 -5.31 4.13
C GLY A 74 -3.69 -5.30 4.24
N ASP A 75 -3.00 -4.64 3.30
CA ASP A 75 -1.53 -4.57 3.23
C ASP A 75 -1.00 -3.57 4.26
N TYR A 76 -0.69 -4.07 5.45
CA TYR A 76 -0.15 -3.29 6.55
C TYR A 76 1.26 -3.74 6.92
N ASP A 77 2.18 -2.78 7.02
CA ASP A 77 3.53 -2.98 7.53
C ASP A 77 3.59 -2.67 9.03
N ILE A 78 4.08 -3.61 9.80
CA ILE A 78 4.34 -3.49 11.24
C ILE A 78 5.85 -3.49 11.45
N ASP A 79 6.43 -2.33 11.75
CA ASP A 79 7.86 -2.19 11.97
C ASP A 79 8.19 -2.40 13.45
N VAL A 80 9.10 -3.32 13.75
CA VAL A 80 9.57 -3.63 15.11
C VAL A 80 11.09 -3.63 15.13
N ALA A 81 11.69 -2.78 15.92
CA ALA A 81 13.11 -2.88 16.23
C ALA A 81 13.36 -3.99 17.26
N VAL A 82 14.38 -4.80 17.00
CA VAL A 82 14.90 -5.82 17.91
C VAL A 82 16.35 -5.49 18.22
N VAL A 83 16.65 -5.24 19.48
CA VAL A 83 17.95 -4.76 19.92
C VAL A 83 18.66 -5.84 20.73
N PHE A 84 19.91 -6.12 20.37
CA PHE A 84 20.83 -6.96 21.12
C PHE A 84 21.91 -6.11 21.77
N ASP A 85 22.42 -6.51 22.93
CA ASP A 85 23.64 -5.92 23.46
C ASP A 85 24.84 -6.38 22.60
N LYS A 86 25.72 -5.46 22.24
CA LYS A 86 26.92 -5.74 21.42
C LYS A 86 27.79 -6.83 22.04
N SER A 87 27.91 -6.84 23.37
CA SER A 87 28.63 -7.85 24.12
C SER A 87 28.06 -9.27 23.96
N VAL A 88 26.74 -9.39 23.78
CA VAL A 88 26.05 -10.67 23.56
C VAL A 88 26.27 -11.20 22.14
N LEU A 89 26.35 -10.28 21.16
CA LEU A 89 26.59 -10.66 19.75
C LEU A 89 28.06 -10.96 19.45
N GLY A 90 29.01 -10.43 20.25
CA GLY A 90 30.44 -10.49 19.94
C GLY A 90 30.73 -9.85 18.57
N ASP A 91 31.59 -10.50 17.78
CA ASP A 91 32.01 -10.03 16.46
C ASP A 91 31.02 -10.34 15.32
N LYS A 92 29.77 -10.74 15.66
CA LYS A 92 28.77 -11.08 14.63
C LYS A 92 28.42 -9.86 13.79
N GLY A 93 28.64 -9.98 12.47
CA GLY A 93 28.31 -8.93 11.49
C GLY A 93 26.79 -8.70 11.34
N ALA A 94 26.43 -7.61 10.71
CA ALA A 94 25.03 -7.17 10.50
C ALA A 94 24.18 -8.24 9.81
N GLN A 95 24.65 -8.79 8.67
CA GLN A 95 23.93 -9.84 7.95
C GLN A 95 23.80 -11.13 8.78
N ALA A 96 24.85 -11.52 9.46
CA ALA A 96 24.84 -12.73 10.30
C ALA A 96 23.85 -12.61 11.46
N THR A 97 23.68 -11.40 12.01
CA THR A 97 22.68 -11.14 13.07
C THR A 97 21.25 -11.14 12.51
N ARG A 98 21.00 -10.59 11.31
CA ARG A 98 19.70 -10.76 10.65
C ARG A 98 19.38 -12.23 10.37
N ASN A 99 20.35 -13.01 9.92
CA ASN A 99 20.20 -14.45 9.71
C ASN A 99 19.89 -15.20 11.03
N LEU A 100 20.47 -14.78 12.16
CA LEU A 100 20.13 -15.29 13.48
C LEU A 100 18.65 -15.05 13.82
N VAL A 101 18.18 -13.83 13.60
CA VAL A 101 16.76 -13.45 13.82
C VAL A 101 15.83 -14.26 12.89
N ALA A 102 16.19 -14.40 11.61
CA ALA A 102 15.41 -15.20 10.65
C ALA A 102 15.35 -16.68 11.05
N ASN A 103 16.49 -17.27 11.46
CA ASN A 103 16.55 -18.64 11.95
C ASN A 103 15.69 -18.86 13.19
N ALA A 104 15.71 -17.93 14.13
CA ALA A 104 14.87 -18.00 15.33
C ALA A 104 13.39 -17.95 14.96
N LEU A 105 12.98 -17.02 14.09
CA LEU A 105 11.59 -16.90 13.61
C LEU A 105 11.15 -18.14 12.85
N LYS A 106 11.99 -18.70 11.95
CA LYS A 106 11.67 -19.88 11.16
C LYS A 106 11.26 -21.08 12.03
N ARG A 107 11.85 -21.25 13.21
CA ARG A 107 11.51 -22.32 14.16
C ARG A 107 10.05 -22.27 14.61
N LYS A 108 9.48 -21.06 14.71
CA LYS A 108 8.13 -20.77 15.22
C LYS A 108 7.11 -20.37 14.14
N THR A 109 7.52 -20.38 12.87
CA THR A 109 6.65 -20.05 11.72
C THR A 109 6.58 -21.20 10.71
N LYS A 110 6.77 -22.44 11.14
CA LYS A 110 6.72 -23.64 10.28
C LYS A 110 5.37 -23.85 9.59
N GLN A 111 4.30 -23.31 10.16
CA GLN A 111 2.95 -23.34 9.61
C GLN A 111 2.67 -22.24 8.57
N PHE A 112 3.60 -21.33 8.36
CA PHE A 112 3.44 -20.26 7.36
C PHE A 112 3.82 -20.76 5.97
N ASN A 113 3.12 -20.28 4.95
CA ASN A 113 3.42 -20.64 3.55
C ASN A 113 4.74 -20.04 3.06
N ALA A 114 5.22 -18.96 3.69
CA ALA A 114 6.49 -18.34 3.36
C ALA A 114 7.42 -18.31 4.58
N GLU A 115 8.67 -18.65 4.36
CA GLU A 115 9.72 -18.49 5.37
C GLU A 115 10.04 -17.01 5.64
N PRO A 116 10.59 -16.67 6.84
CA PRO A 116 11.09 -15.32 7.11
C PRO A 116 12.11 -14.88 6.07
N GLU A 117 11.85 -13.75 5.42
CA GLU A 117 12.70 -13.20 4.35
C GLU A 117 13.75 -12.26 4.94
N VAL A 118 15.03 -12.52 4.70
CA VAL A 118 16.14 -11.63 5.12
C VAL A 118 16.35 -10.57 4.05
N LYS A 119 15.98 -9.33 4.38
CA LYS A 119 16.24 -8.13 3.56
C LYS A 119 17.48 -7.39 4.05
N THR A 120 17.94 -6.41 3.30
CA THR A 120 19.08 -5.58 3.71
C THR A 120 18.81 -4.79 5.00
N SER A 121 17.55 -4.35 5.23
CA SER A 121 17.19 -3.49 6.36
C SER A 121 16.39 -4.18 7.47
N CYS A 122 15.86 -5.38 7.22
CA CYS A 122 14.99 -6.07 8.18
C CYS A 122 14.90 -7.58 7.89
N VAL A 123 14.24 -8.29 8.80
CA VAL A 123 13.73 -9.64 8.56
C VAL A 123 12.21 -9.57 8.49
N ARG A 124 11.62 -9.95 7.36
CA ARG A 124 10.19 -9.83 7.08
C ARG A 124 9.45 -11.15 7.27
N ILE A 125 8.35 -11.11 7.98
CA ILE A 125 7.33 -12.16 8.01
C ILE A 125 6.14 -11.69 7.19
N LYS A 126 5.67 -12.54 6.26
CA LYS A 126 4.48 -12.28 5.44
C LYS A 126 3.32 -13.13 5.93
N TYR A 127 2.16 -12.51 6.06
CA TYR A 127 0.89 -13.17 6.34
C TYR A 127 0.06 -13.27 5.05
N GLU A 128 -0.75 -14.30 4.94
CA GLU A 128 -1.62 -14.51 3.76
C GLU A 128 -2.69 -13.42 3.60
N ASP A 129 -3.14 -12.85 4.70
CA ASP A 129 -4.12 -11.76 4.77
C ASP A 129 -3.52 -10.36 4.47
N GLY A 130 -2.29 -10.31 3.91
CA GLY A 130 -1.64 -9.11 3.41
C GLY A 130 -0.70 -8.42 4.40
N TYR A 131 -0.76 -8.74 5.70
CA TYR A 131 0.10 -8.13 6.71
C TYR A 131 1.57 -8.52 6.55
N HIS A 132 2.44 -7.55 6.86
CA HIS A 132 3.87 -7.78 6.96
C HIS A 132 4.39 -7.35 8.34
N ILE A 133 5.31 -8.11 8.91
CA ILE A 133 6.03 -7.70 10.11
C ILE A 133 7.51 -7.65 9.75
N ASP A 134 8.08 -6.47 9.88
CA ASP A 134 9.47 -6.18 9.60
C ASP A 134 10.25 -6.01 10.91
N PHE A 135 11.14 -6.94 11.18
CA PHE A 135 12.06 -6.87 12.29
C PHE A 135 13.34 -6.14 11.87
N ALA A 136 13.45 -4.85 12.20
CA ALA A 136 14.67 -4.09 12.06
C ALA A 136 15.64 -4.49 13.18
N VAL A 137 16.80 -5.02 12.81
CA VAL A 137 17.76 -5.58 13.77
C VAL A 137 18.78 -4.53 14.16
N TYR A 138 18.96 -4.35 15.45
CA TYR A 138 19.91 -3.42 16.05
C TYR A 138 20.83 -4.12 17.03
N ARG A 139 22.03 -3.53 17.25
CA ARG A 139 22.83 -3.76 18.44
C ARG A 139 23.05 -2.45 19.17
N ARG A 140 23.32 -2.52 20.49
CA ARG A 140 23.62 -1.36 21.30
C ARG A 140 24.84 -1.58 22.17
N HIS A 141 25.51 -0.50 22.52
CA HIS A 141 26.54 -0.45 23.58
C HIS A 141 26.41 0.88 24.32
N TYR A 142 26.84 0.87 25.57
CA TYR A 142 26.83 2.09 26.37
C TYR A 142 28.13 2.86 26.16
N ASP A 143 28.01 4.12 25.78
CA ASP A 143 29.14 5.06 25.68
C ASP A 143 29.27 5.78 27.02
N SER A 144 30.29 5.40 27.81
CA SER A 144 30.54 6.03 29.12
C SER A 144 31.07 7.46 29.02
N GLY A 145 31.61 7.85 27.86
CA GLY A 145 32.11 9.21 27.64
C GLY A 145 30.99 10.24 27.48
N ASN A 146 29.92 9.82 26.80
CA ASN A 146 28.72 10.62 26.54
C ASN A 146 27.53 10.25 27.43
N GLU A 147 27.69 9.28 28.31
CA GLU A 147 26.65 8.76 29.22
C GLU A 147 25.36 8.34 28.50
N CYS A 148 25.45 7.75 27.28
CA CYS A 148 24.29 7.38 26.46
C CYS A 148 24.43 6.01 25.82
N TRP A 149 23.31 5.44 25.40
CA TRP A 149 23.27 4.23 24.57
C TRP A 149 23.45 4.59 23.10
N ILE A 150 24.44 3.98 22.46
CA ILE A 150 24.64 4.03 21.01
C ILE A 150 23.96 2.84 20.38
N TYR A 151 23.09 3.08 19.40
CA TYR A 151 22.38 2.07 18.62
C TYR A 151 22.95 2.00 17.22
N GLU A 152 23.21 0.77 16.75
CA GLU A 152 23.66 0.52 15.37
C GLU A 152 22.67 -0.40 14.67
N HIS A 153 22.16 0.03 13.52
CA HIS A 153 21.23 -0.75 12.68
C HIS A 153 22.00 -1.73 11.80
N ALA A 154 21.49 -2.95 11.68
CA ALA A 154 22.00 -3.98 10.79
C ALA A 154 21.51 -3.75 9.35
N GLY A 155 22.18 -2.86 8.64
CA GLY A 155 22.02 -2.66 7.19
C GLY A 155 22.93 -3.57 6.36
N SER A 156 23.50 -3.07 5.24
CA SER A 156 24.60 -3.78 4.56
C SER A 156 25.76 -4.02 5.51
N ASP A 157 25.97 -3.07 6.41
CA ASP A 157 26.89 -3.15 7.55
C ASP A 157 26.20 -2.52 8.75
N TRP A 158 26.88 -2.54 9.93
CA TRP A 158 26.43 -1.81 11.11
C TRP A 158 26.56 -0.29 10.90
N SER A 159 25.49 0.44 11.18
CA SER A 159 25.49 1.90 11.07
C SER A 159 24.73 2.52 12.23
N VAL A 160 25.30 3.56 12.83
CA VAL A 160 24.65 4.30 13.91
C VAL A 160 23.31 4.87 13.43
N ARG A 161 22.27 4.71 14.23
CA ARG A 161 20.91 5.18 13.97
C ARG A 161 20.20 5.50 15.28
N GLU A 162 19.48 6.59 15.27
CA GLU A 162 18.57 6.93 16.36
C GLU A 162 17.37 5.97 16.40
N LEU A 163 17.33 5.12 17.44
CA LEU A 163 16.28 4.08 17.56
C LEU A 163 14.88 4.67 17.68
N LYS A 164 14.70 5.72 18.47
CA LYS A 164 13.42 6.37 18.82
C LYS A 164 13.30 7.78 18.24
N GLY A 165 14.40 8.37 17.79
CA GLY A 165 14.50 9.78 17.41
C GLY A 165 13.43 10.22 16.41
N LEU A 166 13.19 9.46 15.32
CA LEU A 166 12.13 9.75 14.35
C LEU A 166 10.72 9.78 14.97
N THR A 167 10.43 8.87 15.89
CA THR A 167 9.12 8.81 16.56
C THR A 167 8.96 9.96 17.54
N GLU A 168 10.01 10.31 18.27
CA GLU A 168 10.01 11.42 19.23
C GLU A 168 9.92 12.76 18.51
N TRP A 169 10.71 12.95 17.46
CA TRP A 169 10.59 14.11 16.58
C TRP A 169 9.15 14.28 16.06
N PHE A 170 8.57 13.22 15.45
CA PHE A 170 7.21 13.29 14.94
C PHE A 170 6.19 13.63 16.02
N LYS A 171 6.31 13.06 17.22
CA LYS A 171 5.41 13.37 18.34
C LYS A 171 5.48 14.82 18.75
N SER A 172 6.70 15.40 18.80
CA SER A 172 6.90 16.82 19.08
C SER A 172 6.20 17.67 18.03
N GLN A 173 6.52 17.49 16.73
CA GLN A 173 5.94 18.27 15.63
C GLN A 173 4.41 18.15 15.57
N ASN A 174 3.89 16.94 15.83
CA ASN A 174 2.45 16.73 15.84
C ASN A 174 1.77 17.42 17.05
N ASN A 175 2.40 17.48 18.21
CA ASN A 175 1.88 18.21 19.37
C ASN A 175 1.93 19.72 19.11
N ASP A 176 3.02 20.24 18.57
CA ASP A 176 3.21 21.64 18.24
C ASP A 176 2.21 22.14 17.18
N SER A 177 1.70 21.23 16.36
CA SER A 177 0.65 21.48 15.35
C SER A 177 -0.76 21.11 15.79
N ASP A 178 -0.99 20.85 17.06
CA ASP A 178 -2.29 20.42 17.61
C ASP A 178 -2.91 19.23 16.84
N GLY A 179 -2.07 18.27 16.46
CA GLY A 179 -2.46 17.08 15.73
C GLY A 179 -2.76 17.27 14.24
N LYS A 180 -2.60 18.49 13.71
CA LYS A 180 -2.82 18.81 12.29
C LYS A 180 -1.87 18.04 11.38
N LEU A 181 -0.61 17.90 11.77
CA LEU A 181 0.41 17.15 11.03
C LEU A 181 -0.02 15.71 10.74
N ARG A 182 -0.49 14.98 11.76
CA ARG A 182 -0.96 13.59 11.60
C ARG A 182 -2.14 13.48 10.63
N LYS A 183 -3.07 14.45 10.68
CA LYS A 183 -4.23 14.47 9.76
C LYS A 183 -3.77 14.58 8.31
N VAL A 184 -2.89 15.51 8.02
CA VAL A 184 -2.36 15.74 6.67
C VAL A 184 -1.56 14.53 6.15
N ILE A 185 -0.69 13.93 6.98
CA ILE A 185 0.07 12.73 6.60
C ILE A 185 -0.86 11.57 6.24
N ARG A 186 -1.89 11.31 7.04
CA ARG A 186 -2.85 10.24 6.75
C ARG A 186 -3.59 10.49 5.44
N LEU A 187 -4.05 11.71 5.19
CA LEU A 187 -4.70 12.07 3.93
C LEU A 187 -3.74 11.97 2.74
N SER A 188 -2.48 12.36 2.88
CA SER A 188 -1.44 12.17 1.86
C SER A 188 -1.22 10.68 1.54
N LYS A 189 -1.16 9.82 2.55
CA LYS A 189 -1.04 8.38 2.35
C LYS A 189 -2.27 7.79 1.64
N MET A 190 -3.48 8.24 1.99
CA MET A 190 -4.70 7.85 1.27
C MET A 190 -4.64 8.26 -0.20
N PHE A 191 -4.22 9.50 -0.49
CA PHE A 191 -4.02 9.95 -1.85
C PHE A 191 -3.02 9.07 -2.60
N CYS A 192 -1.86 8.80 -2.04
CA CYS A 192 -0.83 7.97 -2.66
C CYS A 192 -1.27 6.52 -2.93
N LYS A 193 -2.19 5.99 -2.12
CA LYS A 193 -2.77 4.65 -2.26
C LYS A 193 -4.09 4.63 -3.07
N SER A 194 -4.62 5.77 -3.46
CA SER A 194 -5.95 5.89 -4.05
C SER A 194 -6.14 5.18 -5.39
N ARG A 195 -5.06 4.82 -6.08
CA ARG A 195 -5.11 4.14 -7.39
C ARG A 195 -4.06 3.04 -7.48
N LYS A 196 -4.49 1.84 -7.84
CA LYS A 196 -3.59 0.67 -8.03
C LYS A 196 -2.58 0.89 -9.17
N SER A 197 -2.90 1.76 -10.13
CA SER A 197 -2.00 2.20 -11.20
C SER A 197 -0.82 3.04 -10.73
N TRP A 198 -0.94 3.67 -9.56
CA TRP A 198 0.10 4.58 -9.07
C TRP A 198 1.28 3.82 -8.44
N LYS A 199 2.14 3.31 -9.33
CA LYS A 199 3.41 2.68 -8.92
C LYS A 199 4.47 3.73 -8.58
N ASN A 200 5.49 3.32 -7.81
CA ASN A 200 6.61 4.18 -7.44
C ASN A 200 6.17 5.51 -6.81
N MET A 201 5.29 5.44 -5.82
CA MET A 201 4.95 6.55 -4.93
C MET A 201 5.96 6.66 -3.78
N PRO A 202 6.12 7.83 -3.13
CA PRO A 202 7.05 7.98 -2.02
C PRO A 202 6.67 7.10 -0.82
N SER A 203 7.68 6.72 -0.05
CA SER A 203 7.48 6.01 1.21
C SER A 203 6.71 6.87 2.22
N GLY A 204 6.12 6.24 3.23
CA GLY A 204 5.43 6.96 4.31
C GLY A 204 6.34 7.93 5.07
N LEU A 205 7.64 7.63 5.19
CA LEU A 205 8.60 8.52 5.83
C LEU A 205 8.82 9.80 5.01
N LEU A 206 9.04 9.68 3.70
CA LEU A 206 9.21 10.85 2.82
C LEU A 206 7.97 11.76 2.85
N GLN A 207 6.78 11.17 2.84
CA GLN A 207 5.53 11.92 2.99
C GLN A 207 5.46 12.62 4.35
N THR A 208 5.87 11.94 5.43
CA THR A 208 5.84 12.51 6.79
C THR A 208 6.75 13.73 6.89
N VAL A 209 7.99 13.63 6.41
CA VAL A 209 8.96 14.73 6.45
C VAL A 209 8.50 15.94 5.64
N LEU A 210 8.02 15.72 4.41
CA LEU A 210 7.55 16.85 3.58
C LEU A 210 6.22 17.44 4.06
N CYS A 211 5.35 16.65 4.66
CA CYS A 211 4.14 17.18 5.30
C CYS A 211 4.48 18.07 6.49
N ASP A 212 5.51 17.71 7.28
CA ASP A 212 5.99 18.54 8.38
C ASP A 212 6.64 19.83 7.85
N GLU A 213 7.59 19.71 6.90
CA GLU A 213 8.30 20.84 6.29
C GLU A 213 7.37 21.90 5.70
N LYS A 214 6.21 21.48 5.17
CA LYS A 214 5.29 22.37 4.41
C LYS A 214 3.92 22.53 5.05
N LEU A 215 3.75 22.11 6.30
CA LEU A 215 2.46 22.17 6.99
C LEU A 215 1.93 23.61 7.08
N GLN A 216 0.70 23.84 6.61
CA GLN A 216 0.05 25.14 6.59
C GLN A 216 -0.84 25.33 7.82
N GLN A 217 -0.23 25.39 9.00
CA GLN A 217 -0.90 25.35 10.33
C GLN A 217 -1.96 26.43 10.56
N SER A 218 -1.92 27.55 9.82
CA SER A 218 -2.89 28.64 9.94
C SER A 218 -4.31 28.27 9.54
N TYR A 219 -4.49 27.18 8.78
CA TYR A 219 -5.81 26.72 8.36
C TYR A 219 -6.43 25.78 9.41
N GLU A 220 -7.67 26.12 9.83
CA GLU A 220 -8.40 25.32 10.82
C GLU A 220 -9.26 24.22 10.14
N ARG A 221 -9.79 24.50 8.96
CA ARG A 221 -10.54 23.52 8.20
C ARG A 221 -9.63 22.47 7.62
N ILE A 222 -9.97 21.20 7.83
CA ILE A 222 -9.14 20.06 7.41
C ILE A 222 -8.96 19.98 5.89
N ASP A 223 -9.95 20.36 5.11
CA ASP A 223 -9.89 20.41 3.65
C ASP A 223 -8.95 21.51 3.13
N GLU A 224 -8.98 22.70 3.72
CA GLU A 224 -8.04 23.79 3.41
C GLU A 224 -6.62 23.47 3.88
N LEU A 225 -6.46 23.03 5.12
CA LEU A 225 -5.19 22.60 5.67
C LEU A 225 -4.50 21.58 4.75
N PHE A 226 -5.25 20.57 4.29
CA PHE A 226 -4.73 19.54 3.40
C PHE A 226 -4.40 20.12 2.01
N TYR A 227 -5.34 20.86 1.39
CA TYR A 227 -5.14 21.44 0.06
C TYR A 227 -3.88 22.30 0.00
N TYR A 228 -3.76 23.28 0.88
CA TYR A 228 -2.65 24.23 0.86
C TYR A 228 -1.31 23.56 1.25
N THR A 229 -1.32 22.59 2.15
CA THR A 229 -0.09 21.81 2.45
C THR A 229 0.35 21.01 1.23
N MET A 230 -0.55 20.36 0.50
CA MET A 230 -0.21 19.63 -0.73
C MET A 230 0.30 20.57 -1.83
N GLN A 231 -0.26 21.78 -1.92
CA GLN A 231 0.22 22.79 -2.86
C GLN A 231 1.66 23.21 -2.54
N GLU A 232 1.96 23.48 -1.28
CA GLU A 232 3.32 23.84 -0.86
C GLU A 232 4.33 22.69 -1.04
N ILE A 233 3.89 21.45 -0.89
CA ILE A 233 4.72 20.27 -1.22
C ILE A 233 5.02 20.25 -2.72
N VAL A 234 4.07 20.54 -3.60
CA VAL A 234 4.33 20.64 -5.04
C VAL A 234 5.37 21.73 -5.33
N ASN A 235 5.18 22.94 -4.77
CA ASN A 235 6.11 24.05 -4.92
C ASN A 235 7.53 23.67 -4.43
N ARG A 236 7.64 23.01 -3.29
CA ARG A 236 8.89 22.50 -2.74
C ARG A 236 9.58 21.50 -3.67
N LEU A 237 8.81 20.56 -4.23
CA LEU A 237 9.31 19.53 -5.14
C LEU A 237 9.61 20.03 -6.56
N GLU A 238 9.15 21.21 -6.96
CA GLU A 238 9.62 21.88 -8.18
C GLU A 238 11.07 22.36 -8.04
N ILE A 239 11.51 22.68 -6.82
CA ILE A 239 12.86 23.16 -6.53
C ILE A 239 13.84 21.99 -6.36
N SER A 240 13.49 20.98 -5.55
CA SER A 240 14.35 19.84 -5.27
C SER A 240 13.55 18.61 -4.88
N THR A 241 13.95 17.43 -5.38
CA THR A 241 13.42 16.14 -4.99
C THR A 241 14.21 15.48 -3.83
N SER A 242 15.31 16.07 -3.39
CA SER A 242 16.10 15.61 -2.26
C SER A 242 15.37 15.90 -0.96
N VAL A 243 15.38 14.95 -0.03
CA VAL A 243 14.75 15.04 1.29
C VAL A 243 15.73 14.54 2.33
N GLU A 244 16.01 15.36 3.32
CA GLU A 244 16.89 15.01 4.45
C GLU A 244 16.09 14.46 5.63
N ALA A 245 16.70 13.57 6.40
CA ALA A 245 16.13 13.06 7.62
C ALA A 245 16.10 14.18 8.69
N PRO A 246 14.99 14.32 9.44
CA PRO A 246 14.91 15.31 10.54
C PRO A 246 15.75 14.92 11.77
N VAL A 247 16.29 13.71 11.75
CA VAL A 247 17.21 13.13 12.73
C VAL A 247 18.35 12.43 12.00
N ASP A 248 19.31 11.83 12.68
CA ASP A 248 20.47 11.16 12.05
C ASP A 248 21.35 12.13 11.22
N ASP A 249 21.65 13.32 11.76
CA ASP A 249 22.53 14.35 11.18
C ASP A 249 22.19 14.75 9.73
N GLY A 250 20.89 14.85 9.41
CA GLY A 250 20.42 15.27 8.09
C GLY A 250 20.69 14.27 6.97
N ARG A 251 20.75 12.99 7.29
CA ARG A 251 20.96 11.92 6.31
C ARG A 251 19.98 12.03 5.13
N ASP A 252 20.51 11.95 3.91
CA ASP A 252 19.67 11.91 2.68
C ASP A 252 18.74 10.67 2.70
N LEU A 253 17.44 10.92 2.56
CA LEU A 253 16.39 9.90 2.45
C LEU A 253 16.09 9.51 0.99
N THR A 254 16.67 10.22 0.02
CA THR A 254 16.45 10.03 -1.42
C THR A 254 17.75 9.76 -2.20
N PRO A 255 18.66 8.90 -1.68
CA PRO A 255 20.01 8.76 -2.24
C PRO A 255 20.05 8.01 -3.59
N ARG A 256 18.94 7.43 -4.04
CA ARG A 256 18.89 6.61 -5.26
C ARG A 256 18.01 7.27 -6.32
N ASP A 257 18.31 7.06 -7.59
CA ASP A 257 17.50 7.56 -8.72
C ASP A 257 16.03 7.16 -8.62
N ILE A 258 15.75 5.95 -8.11
CA ILE A 258 14.37 5.49 -7.93
C ILE A 258 13.63 6.33 -6.87
N ASP A 259 14.31 6.84 -5.86
CA ASP A 259 13.70 7.67 -4.83
C ASP A 259 13.36 9.05 -5.42
N CYS A 260 14.26 9.66 -6.21
CA CYS A 260 13.99 10.88 -6.95
C CYS A 260 12.81 10.69 -7.93
N LYS A 261 12.74 9.54 -8.62
CA LYS A 261 11.61 9.21 -9.51
C LYS A 261 10.29 9.13 -8.74
N ARG A 262 10.28 8.56 -7.53
CA ARG A 262 9.10 8.49 -6.65
C ARG A 262 8.61 9.88 -6.27
N MET A 263 9.52 10.79 -5.92
CA MET A 263 9.19 12.17 -5.58
C MET A 263 8.62 12.92 -6.79
N THR A 264 9.22 12.76 -7.96
CA THR A 264 8.73 13.31 -9.22
C THR A 264 7.32 12.81 -9.58
N ASN A 265 7.08 11.50 -9.41
CA ASN A 265 5.76 10.91 -9.64
C ASN A 265 4.71 11.53 -8.71
N TRP A 266 5.03 11.65 -7.42
CA TRP A 266 4.12 12.26 -6.45
C TRP A 266 3.82 13.71 -6.79
N LYS A 267 4.86 14.51 -7.03
CA LYS A 267 4.72 15.90 -7.48
C LYS A 267 3.78 16.04 -8.67
N ASN A 268 4.01 15.27 -9.73
CA ASN A 268 3.23 15.39 -10.97
C ASN A 268 1.76 15.01 -10.76
N ARG A 269 1.50 13.97 -9.96
CA ARG A 269 0.14 13.54 -9.63
C ARG A 269 -0.58 14.52 -8.72
N LEU A 270 0.10 15.05 -7.70
CA LEU A 270 -0.43 16.13 -6.87
C LEU A 270 -0.77 17.36 -7.72
N LYS A 271 0.19 17.83 -8.54
CA LYS A 271 -0.01 19.00 -9.41
C LYS A 271 -1.24 18.85 -10.29
N SER A 272 -1.36 17.70 -10.98
CA SER A 272 -2.52 17.41 -11.82
C SER A 272 -3.83 17.40 -11.02
N LYS A 273 -3.85 16.76 -9.85
CA LYS A 273 -5.07 16.63 -9.04
C LYS A 273 -5.44 17.90 -8.29
N LEU A 274 -4.49 18.73 -7.92
CA LEU A 274 -4.73 20.05 -7.37
C LEU A 274 -5.29 21.03 -8.43
N GLU A 275 -4.90 20.87 -9.71
CA GLU A 275 -5.51 21.62 -10.81
C GLU A 275 -7.01 21.29 -10.95
N ASP A 276 -7.38 20.01 -10.86
CA ASP A 276 -8.78 19.55 -10.88
C ASP A 276 -9.60 20.17 -9.70
N LEU A 277 -8.95 20.46 -8.56
CA LEU A 277 -9.59 21.09 -7.39
C LEU A 277 -9.78 22.60 -7.52
N LYS A 278 -9.30 23.26 -8.56
CA LYS A 278 -9.49 24.72 -8.72
C LYS A 278 -10.96 25.12 -8.84
N VAL A 279 -11.83 24.23 -9.26
CA VAL A 279 -13.28 24.44 -9.26
C VAL A 279 -13.81 24.84 -7.89
N LEU A 280 -13.17 24.40 -6.80
CA LEU A 280 -13.55 24.73 -5.42
C LEU A 280 -13.44 26.24 -5.09
N PHE A 281 -12.74 27.01 -5.91
CA PHE A 281 -12.51 28.45 -5.72
C PHE A 281 -13.39 29.30 -6.62
N SER A 282 -14.22 28.71 -7.47
CA SER A 282 -15.22 29.43 -8.27
C SER A 282 -16.39 29.84 -7.41
N ASP A 283 -16.88 31.05 -7.61
CA ASP A 283 -18.13 31.55 -6.97
C ASP A 283 -19.37 30.74 -7.43
N GLU A 284 -19.29 30.10 -8.60
CA GLU A 284 -20.33 29.24 -9.15
C GLU A 284 -20.23 27.77 -8.67
N CYS A 285 -19.22 27.42 -7.85
CA CYS A 285 -19.03 26.07 -7.40
C CYS A 285 -20.21 25.57 -6.59
N THR A 286 -20.83 24.51 -7.06
CA THR A 286 -21.92 23.85 -6.31
C THR A 286 -21.35 22.79 -5.37
N LYS A 287 -22.19 22.32 -4.44
CA LYS A 287 -21.83 21.21 -3.54
C LYS A 287 -21.46 19.94 -4.32
N ASP A 288 -22.18 19.65 -5.40
CA ASP A 288 -21.95 18.46 -6.22
C ASP A 288 -20.63 18.58 -6.98
N ASP A 289 -20.31 19.76 -7.52
CA ASP A 289 -19.03 20.03 -8.18
C ASP A 289 -17.86 19.82 -7.19
N ALA A 290 -18.02 20.32 -5.96
CA ALA A 290 -17.01 20.15 -4.91
C ALA A 290 -16.82 18.69 -4.50
N ILE A 291 -17.90 17.91 -4.35
CA ILE A 291 -17.85 16.48 -4.05
C ILE A 291 -17.18 15.72 -5.21
N GLN A 292 -17.55 16.03 -6.44
CA GLN A 292 -16.97 15.40 -7.63
C GLN A 292 -15.47 15.70 -7.75
N ALA A 293 -15.04 16.91 -7.45
CA ALA A 293 -13.62 17.27 -7.45
C ALA A 293 -12.80 16.45 -6.43
N TRP A 294 -13.29 16.31 -5.21
CA TRP A 294 -12.66 15.48 -4.20
C TRP A 294 -12.74 13.98 -4.52
N TYR A 295 -13.82 13.52 -5.17
CA TYR A 295 -13.85 12.17 -5.72
C TYR A 295 -12.74 11.96 -6.75
N GLY A 296 -12.58 12.88 -7.69
CA GLY A 296 -11.48 12.87 -8.66
C GLY A 296 -10.09 12.92 -8.02
N PHE A 297 -9.97 13.50 -6.82
CA PHE A 297 -8.71 13.55 -6.07
C PHE A 297 -8.40 12.23 -5.34
N PHE A 298 -9.30 11.75 -4.46
CA PHE A 298 -9.07 10.58 -3.63
C PHE A 298 -9.46 9.25 -4.27
N ASN A 299 -10.30 9.25 -5.33
CA ASN A 299 -10.81 8.04 -5.98
C ASN A 299 -11.37 7.02 -4.97
N HIS A 300 -12.15 7.48 -4.01
CA HIS A 300 -12.66 6.66 -2.92
C HIS A 300 -14.19 6.64 -2.92
N ASP A 301 -14.80 5.47 -2.68
CA ASP A 301 -16.25 5.23 -2.78
C ASP A 301 -17.08 6.14 -1.86
N TYR A 302 -16.54 6.58 -0.73
CA TYR A 302 -17.19 7.58 0.13
C TYR A 302 -17.58 8.84 -0.64
N TRP A 303 -16.69 9.36 -1.47
CA TRP A 303 -16.95 10.55 -2.28
C TRP A 303 -17.84 10.22 -3.48
N GLY A 304 -17.60 9.09 -4.14
CA GLY A 304 -18.38 8.61 -5.29
C GLY A 304 -19.85 8.37 -4.96
N GLY A 305 -20.14 7.79 -3.81
CA GLY A 305 -21.51 7.51 -3.37
C GLY A 305 -22.35 8.74 -3.01
N GLN A 306 -21.76 9.95 -2.99
CA GLN A 306 -22.44 11.20 -2.68
C GLN A 306 -22.74 12.05 -3.91
N VAL A 307 -22.29 11.64 -5.09
CA VAL A 307 -22.54 12.32 -6.36
C VAL A 307 -23.96 11.95 -6.85
N THR A 308 -24.81 12.94 -7.07
CA THR A 308 -26.14 12.70 -7.65
C THR A 308 -26.03 12.38 -9.15
N VAL A 309 -26.74 11.36 -9.60
CA VAL A 309 -26.62 10.76 -10.94
C VAL A 309 -26.85 11.77 -12.09
N GLU A 310 -27.59 12.84 -11.85
CA GLU A 310 -28.01 13.77 -12.90
C GLU A 310 -26.89 14.68 -13.45
N LYS A 311 -25.82 14.93 -12.70
CA LYS A 311 -24.74 15.86 -13.10
C LYS A 311 -23.42 15.21 -13.54
N SER A 312 -23.29 13.89 -13.44
CA SER A 312 -22.07 13.18 -13.81
C SER A 312 -21.71 13.23 -15.32
N TYR A 313 -22.65 13.70 -16.15
CA TYR A 313 -22.46 13.78 -17.60
C TYR A 313 -21.58 14.94 -18.09
N ALA A 314 -21.41 15.98 -17.29
CA ALA A 314 -20.71 17.20 -17.73
C ALA A 314 -19.18 17.18 -17.54
N VAL A 315 -18.65 16.35 -16.66
CA VAL A 315 -17.20 16.35 -16.29
C VAL A 315 -16.36 15.38 -17.13
N ALA A 316 -16.98 14.44 -17.83
CA ALA A 316 -16.29 13.41 -18.62
C ALA A 316 -15.55 13.91 -19.88
N SER A 317 -15.63 15.20 -20.22
CA SER A 317 -15.11 15.74 -21.49
C SER A 317 -13.72 16.41 -21.38
N VAL A 318 -13.11 16.56 -20.21
CA VAL A 318 -11.96 17.46 -20.04
C VAL A 318 -10.60 16.76 -19.79
N SER A 319 -10.51 15.50 -19.46
CA SER A 319 -9.20 14.87 -19.21
C SER A 319 -8.85 13.71 -20.13
N LYS A 320 -8.50 14.03 -21.37
CA LYS A 320 -7.62 13.17 -22.19
C LYS A 320 -6.16 13.60 -21.98
N SER A 321 -5.56 13.24 -20.86
CA SER A 321 -4.10 13.24 -20.74
C SER A 321 -3.61 11.80 -20.88
N VAL A 322 -3.03 11.52 -22.02
CA VAL A 322 -2.36 10.26 -22.33
C VAL A 322 -1.07 10.18 -21.52
N PHE A 323 -1.05 9.34 -20.49
CA PHE A 323 0.19 8.85 -19.90
C PHE A 323 0.29 7.35 -20.14
N SER A 324 1.08 6.94 -21.12
CA SER A 324 1.49 5.56 -21.30
C SER A 324 2.59 5.23 -20.27
N PHE A 325 2.30 4.34 -19.34
CA PHE A 325 3.30 3.78 -18.42
C PHE A 325 3.92 2.50 -18.99
N PHE A 326 5.19 2.29 -18.69
CA PHE A 326 6.18 1.43 -19.33
C PHE A 326 5.97 -0.09 -19.23
N ASP A 327 4.86 -0.61 -18.66
CA ASP A 327 4.67 -2.06 -18.47
C ASP A 327 3.52 -2.69 -19.29
N GLY A 328 2.91 -1.97 -20.21
CA GLY A 328 1.81 -2.50 -21.03
C GLY A 328 0.53 -2.84 -20.27
N GLU A 329 0.45 -2.56 -18.96
CA GLU A 329 -0.75 -2.75 -18.15
C GLU A 329 -1.63 -1.50 -18.19
N GLN A 330 -2.91 -1.69 -18.49
CA GLN A 330 -3.93 -0.65 -18.47
C GLN A 330 -4.75 -0.73 -17.18
N TYR A 331 -5.21 0.43 -16.72
CA TYR A 331 -6.06 0.54 -15.55
C TYR A 331 -7.35 1.23 -15.93
N ILE A 332 -8.48 0.67 -15.47
CA ILE A 332 -9.81 1.16 -15.86
C ILE A 332 -10.03 2.61 -15.40
N GLU A 333 -9.48 2.99 -14.25
CA GLU A 333 -9.56 4.34 -13.69
C GLU A 333 -8.77 5.41 -14.47
N GLU A 334 -7.88 4.98 -15.38
CA GLU A 334 -7.17 5.86 -16.32
C GLU A 334 -7.94 6.04 -17.63
N MET A 335 -8.85 5.10 -17.93
CA MET A 335 -9.64 5.10 -19.15
C MET A 335 -11.02 5.70 -18.93
N TYR A 336 -11.62 5.44 -17.77
CA TYR A 336 -12.97 5.88 -17.40
C TYR A 336 -13.02 6.32 -15.93
N PRO A 337 -13.69 7.43 -15.62
CA PRO A 337 -14.02 7.76 -14.24
C PRO A 337 -14.80 6.61 -13.57
N MET A 338 -14.49 6.34 -12.30
CA MET A 338 -15.10 5.23 -11.57
C MET A 338 -16.35 5.71 -10.81
N GLN A 339 -17.49 5.03 -11.04
CA GLN A 339 -18.74 5.25 -10.31
C GLN A 339 -19.46 3.91 -10.10
N LEU A 340 -19.02 3.11 -9.14
CA LEU A 340 -19.49 1.74 -8.91
C LEU A 340 -20.86 1.73 -8.23
N VAL A 341 -21.92 2.04 -8.98
CA VAL A 341 -23.32 2.10 -8.48
C VAL A 341 -24.14 0.85 -8.81
N TYR A 342 -23.65 0.00 -9.73
CA TYR A 342 -24.31 -1.22 -10.12
C TYR A 342 -23.53 -2.46 -9.70
N LYS A 343 -24.23 -3.59 -9.65
CA LYS A 343 -23.63 -4.90 -9.37
C LYS A 343 -23.26 -5.60 -10.70
N CYS A 344 -22.19 -6.35 -10.65
CA CYS A 344 -21.75 -7.21 -11.76
C CYS A 344 -21.34 -8.56 -11.17
N ASP A 345 -22.04 -9.62 -11.55
CA ASP A 345 -21.71 -10.99 -11.16
C ASP A 345 -21.12 -11.73 -12.35
N VAL A 346 -19.99 -12.36 -12.12
CA VAL A 346 -19.23 -13.12 -13.12
C VAL A 346 -19.05 -14.55 -12.61
N SER A 347 -19.46 -15.53 -13.40
CA SER A 347 -19.09 -16.92 -13.17
C SER A 347 -17.84 -17.27 -13.98
N CYS A 348 -16.96 -18.07 -13.38
CA CYS A 348 -15.85 -18.70 -14.07
C CYS A 348 -15.96 -20.21 -13.93
N LYS A 349 -15.92 -20.90 -15.08
CA LYS A 349 -15.97 -22.36 -15.19
C LYS A 349 -14.66 -22.83 -15.80
N VAL A 350 -14.19 -23.99 -15.37
CA VAL A 350 -12.91 -24.57 -15.76
C VAL A 350 -13.15 -25.95 -16.36
N SER A 351 -12.42 -26.26 -17.44
CA SER A 351 -12.42 -27.59 -18.06
C SER A 351 -11.02 -27.92 -18.61
N GLY A 352 -10.71 -29.18 -18.73
CA GLY A 352 -9.46 -29.65 -19.31
C GLY A 352 -9.10 -31.05 -18.83
N ASP A 353 -8.18 -31.71 -19.51
CA ASP A 353 -7.65 -33.02 -19.17
C ASP A 353 -8.74 -34.09 -18.88
N GLY A 354 -9.80 -34.11 -19.71
CA GLY A 354 -10.93 -35.03 -19.54
C GLY A 354 -11.99 -34.61 -18.50
N TRP A 355 -11.74 -33.52 -17.78
CA TRP A 355 -12.72 -32.97 -16.83
C TRP A 355 -13.81 -32.18 -17.54
N ARG A 356 -15.07 -32.43 -17.14
CA ARG A 356 -16.21 -31.62 -17.60
C ARG A 356 -16.14 -30.22 -17.04
N LEU A 357 -16.75 -29.26 -17.73
CA LEU A 357 -16.86 -27.86 -17.31
C LEU A 357 -17.51 -27.75 -15.92
N LYS A 358 -16.80 -27.20 -14.96
CA LYS A 358 -17.24 -27.01 -13.57
C LYS A 358 -16.91 -25.60 -13.06
N PRO A 359 -17.66 -25.07 -12.07
CA PRO A 359 -17.33 -23.83 -11.42
C PRO A 359 -15.90 -23.82 -10.86
N ILE A 360 -15.20 -22.70 -10.98
CA ILE A 360 -13.80 -22.57 -10.51
C ILE A 360 -13.65 -22.91 -9.02
N GLY A 361 -14.62 -22.55 -8.19
CA GLY A 361 -14.62 -22.87 -6.76
C GLY A 361 -14.58 -24.37 -6.45
N GLU A 362 -15.27 -25.20 -7.26
CA GLU A 362 -15.19 -26.66 -7.14
C GLU A 362 -13.79 -27.19 -7.48
N PHE A 363 -13.18 -26.65 -8.54
CA PHE A 363 -11.81 -27.03 -8.91
C PHE A 363 -10.80 -26.66 -7.82
N LEU A 364 -10.89 -25.45 -7.30
CA LEU A 364 -9.99 -24.97 -6.22
C LEU A 364 -10.11 -25.82 -4.96
N SER A 365 -11.31 -26.30 -4.63
CA SER A 365 -11.51 -27.20 -3.47
C SER A 365 -10.88 -28.59 -3.68
N ILE A 366 -10.89 -29.12 -4.91
CA ILE A 366 -10.29 -30.41 -5.26
C ILE A 366 -8.76 -30.33 -5.33
N TRP A 367 -8.21 -29.26 -5.86
CA TRP A 367 -6.78 -29.09 -6.15
C TRP A 367 -6.04 -28.22 -5.12
N ARG A 368 -6.44 -28.20 -3.89
CA ARG A 368 -5.79 -27.49 -2.79
C ARG A 368 -5.55 -26.00 -3.09
N HIS A 369 -6.60 -25.35 -3.59
CA HIS A 369 -6.64 -23.92 -3.93
C HIS A 369 -5.84 -23.46 -5.16
N TYR A 370 -5.40 -24.38 -6.04
CA TYR A 370 -4.70 -24.04 -7.28
C TYR A 370 -5.35 -24.76 -8.48
N LEU A 371 -5.25 -24.13 -9.66
CA LEU A 371 -5.64 -24.75 -10.91
C LEU A 371 -4.44 -25.45 -11.58
N PRO A 372 -4.63 -26.59 -12.23
CA PRO A 372 -3.59 -27.23 -13.04
C PRO A 372 -3.29 -26.41 -14.31
N HIS A 373 -2.15 -26.72 -14.95
CA HIS A 373 -1.78 -26.17 -16.26
C HIS A 373 -2.63 -26.79 -17.39
N ASN A 374 -2.73 -26.06 -18.50
CA ASN A 374 -3.42 -26.46 -19.75
C ASN A 374 -4.94 -26.70 -19.59
N PHE A 375 -5.55 -25.99 -18.64
CA PHE A 375 -7.00 -25.97 -18.50
C PHE A 375 -7.57 -24.73 -19.18
N GLU A 376 -8.77 -24.87 -19.76
CA GLU A 376 -9.55 -23.76 -20.27
C GLU A 376 -10.35 -23.12 -19.13
N ILE A 377 -10.36 -21.80 -19.08
CA ILE A 377 -11.16 -21.01 -18.15
C ILE A 377 -12.15 -20.20 -18.97
N ARG A 378 -13.42 -20.42 -18.75
CA ARG A 378 -14.51 -19.67 -19.36
C ARG A 378 -15.17 -18.78 -18.32
N CYS A 379 -15.00 -17.48 -18.44
CA CYS A 379 -15.64 -16.49 -17.58
C CYS A 379 -16.80 -15.80 -18.32
N GLU A 380 -17.94 -15.69 -17.65
CA GLU A 380 -19.16 -15.11 -18.19
C GLU A 380 -19.77 -14.11 -17.21
N MET A 381 -20.08 -12.92 -17.68
CA MET A 381 -20.89 -11.96 -16.94
C MET A 381 -22.34 -12.42 -16.93
N GLU A 382 -22.75 -13.06 -15.83
CA GLU A 382 -24.08 -13.68 -15.71
C GLU A 382 -25.15 -12.63 -15.41
N TYR A 383 -24.87 -11.69 -14.52
CA TYR A 383 -25.86 -10.74 -14.08
C TYR A 383 -25.28 -9.34 -13.88
N THR A 384 -26.07 -8.35 -14.19
CA THR A 384 -25.90 -6.96 -13.76
C THR A 384 -27.27 -6.30 -13.62
N ASN A 385 -27.39 -5.40 -12.64
CA ASN A 385 -28.56 -4.54 -12.52
C ASN A 385 -28.37 -3.20 -13.26
N CYS A 386 -27.27 -3.04 -14.02
CA CYS A 386 -27.06 -1.86 -14.87
C CYS A 386 -28.02 -1.89 -16.04
N PRO A 387 -28.84 -0.82 -16.26
CA PRO A 387 -29.75 -0.76 -17.41
C PRO A 387 -28.99 -0.60 -18.72
N TRP A 388 -29.44 -1.29 -19.76
CA TRP A 388 -28.93 -1.17 -21.12
C TRP A 388 -29.15 0.26 -21.68
N PRO A 389 -28.25 0.83 -22.52
CA PRO A 389 -27.02 0.23 -23.09
C PRO A 389 -25.80 0.42 -22.18
N TYR A 390 -24.89 -0.53 -22.21
CA TYR A 390 -23.59 -0.50 -21.56
C TYR A 390 -22.56 -1.32 -22.34
N LYS A 391 -21.27 -1.11 -22.07
CA LYS A 391 -20.15 -1.87 -22.60
C LYS A 391 -19.59 -2.82 -21.52
N ILE A 392 -19.11 -3.99 -21.96
CA ILE A 392 -18.45 -4.96 -21.10
C ILE A 392 -16.98 -5.00 -21.51
N LEU A 393 -16.09 -4.63 -20.56
CA LEU A 393 -14.66 -4.66 -20.76
C LEU A 393 -14.04 -5.73 -19.85
N TRP A 394 -12.99 -6.35 -20.35
CA TRP A 394 -12.27 -7.40 -19.65
C TRP A 394 -10.77 -7.09 -19.61
N LYS A 395 -10.15 -7.37 -18.47
CA LYS A 395 -8.72 -7.37 -18.26
C LYS A 395 -8.29 -8.75 -17.81
N VAL A 396 -7.23 -9.27 -18.40
CA VAL A 396 -6.57 -10.52 -17.99
C VAL A 396 -5.14 -10.16 -17.59
N LYS A 397 -4.76 -10.44 -16.37
CA LYS A 397 -3.41 -10.14 -15.85
C LYS A 397 -2.69 -11.41 -15.45
N ASN A 398 -1.54 -11.62 -16.05
CA ASN A 398 -0.61 -12.66 -15.64
C ASN A 398 0.35 -12.09 -14.60
N VAL A 399 0.51 -12.79 -13.48
CA VAL A 399 1.34 -12.37 -12.35
C VAL A 399 2.34 -13.48 -12.02
N GLY A 400 3.57 -13.12 -11.73
CA GLY A 400 4.61 -14.01 -11.25
C GLY A 400 5.85 -14.06 -12.14
N PRO A 401 6.98 -14.62 -11.60
CA PRO A 401 8.28 -14.57 -12.24
C PRO A 401 8.35 -15.23 -13.63
N GLU A 402 7.47 -16.22 -13.88
CA GLU A 402 7.41 -16.88 -15.19
C GLU A 402 6.80 -15.97 -16.25
N ALA A 403 5.72 -15.26 -15.92
CA ALA A 403 5.08 -14.31 -16.82
C ALA A 403 6.02 -13.13 -17.11
N GLU A 404 6.76 -12.65 -16.11
CA GLU A 404 7.76 -11.59 -16.25
C GLU A 404 8.92 -12.03 -17.15
N ARG A 405 9.49 -13.20 -16.90
CA ARG A 405 10.61 -13.75 -17.70
C ARG A 405 10.24 -13.94 -19.18
N LYS A 406 9.00 -14.34 -19.46
CA LYS A 406 8.50 -14.56 -20.84
C LYS A 406 7.96 -13.28 -21.48
N ASN A 407 7.94 -12.17 -20.76
CA ASN A 407 7.35 -10.88 -21.17
C ASN A 407 5.88 -11.01 -21.61
N ILE A 408 5.09 -11.85 -20.91
CA ILE A 408 3.69 -12.11 -21.18
C ILE A 408 2.84 -11.71 -19.96
N ILE A 409 3.09 -10.52 -19.47
CA ILE A 409 2.41 -9.99 -18.29
C ILE A 409 0.92 -9.72 -18.60
N ARG A 410 0.60 -9.32 -19.85
CA ARG A 410 -0.75 -8.87 -20.26
C ARG A 410 -1.23 -7.72 -19.37
N GLY A 411 -2.51 -7.42 -19.37
CA GLY A 411 -3.08 -6.34 -18.56
C GLY A 411 -3.81 -5.30 -19.37
N GLU A 412 -3.97 -5.51 -20.67
CA GLU A 412 -4.79 -4.68 -21.54
C GLU A 412 -6.27 -4.84 -21.20
N ILE A 413 -7.00 -3.71 -21.20
CA ILE A 413 -8.44 -3.67 -21.03
C ILE A 413 -9.08 -3.59 -22.41
N LYS A 414 -9.88 -4.60 -22.75
CA LYS A 414 -10.52 -4.69 -24.07
C LYS A 414 -12.03 -4.84 -23.93
N GLU A 415 -12.77 -4.15 -24.80
CA GLU A 415 -14.20 -4.40 -24.97
C GLU A 415 -14.39 -5.78 -25.60
N ARG A 416 -15.05 -6.67 -24.88
CA ARG A 416 -15.40 -8.01 -25.32
C ARG A 416 -16.86 -8.28 -24.96
N GLY A 417 -17.46 -9.30 -25.53
CA GLY A 417 -18.83 -9.68 -25.19
C GLY A 417 -18.98 -10.18 -23.75
N ARG A 418 -20.12 -10.80 -23.47
CA ARG A 418 -20.44 -11.32 -22.12
C ARG A 418 -19.47 -12.42 -21.64
N THR A 419 -18.79 -13.10 -22.58
CA THR A 419 -17.97 -14.29 -22.29
C THR A 419 -16.56 -14.10 -22.82
N ILE A 420 -15.58 -14.50 -22.02
CA ILE A 420 -14.19 -14.67 -22.44
C ILE A 420 -13.70 -16.08 -22.14
N VAL A 421 -12.76 -16.56 -22.96
CA VAL A 421 -12.09 -17.85 -22.78
C VAL A 421 -10.60 -17.63 -22.70
N GLU A 422 -9.97 -18.18 -21.67
CA GLU A 422 -8.54 -18.09 -21.40
C GLU A 422 -7.99 -19.48 -21.01
N HIS A 423 -6.66 -19.63 -20.97
CA HIS A 423 -6.01 -20.89 -20.66
C HIS A 423 -4.97 -20.73 -19.54
N THR A 424 -4.88 -21.75 -18.68
CA THR A 424 -3.88 -21.80 -17.60
C THR A 424 -2.51 -22.19 -18.16
N SER A 425 -1.71 -21.20 -18.57
CA SER A 425 -0.43 -21.44 -19.25
C SER A 425 0.81 -21.19 -18.39
N PHE A 426 0.68 -20.42 -17.30
CA PHE A 426 1.79 -20.00 -16.45
C PHE A 426 1.41 -20.13 -14.99
N PHE A 427 2.40 -20.50 -14.18
CA PHE A 427 2.20 -20.55 -12.74
C PHE A 427 2.15 -19.13 -12.13
N GLY A 428 1.30 -18.92 -11.14
CA GLY A 428 1.18 -17.67 -10.40
C GLY A 428 -0.25 -17.34 -9.98
N ASN A 429 -0.39 -16.25 -9.25
CA ASN A 429 -1.68 -15.72 -8.82
C ASN A 429 -2.20 -14.73 -9.85
N HIS A 430 -2.72 -15.25 -10.96
CA HIS A 430 -3.31 -14.46 -12.03
C HIS A 430 -4.69 -13.96 -11.63
N TYR A 431 -5.22 -12.99 -12.38
CA TYR A 431 -6.58 -12.54 -12.17
C TYR A 431 -7.26 -12.07 -13.47
N ILE A 432 -8.59 -12.10 -13.44
CA ILE A 432 -9.46 -11.56 -14.48
C ILE A 432 -10.34 -10.48 -13.85
N GLU A 433 -10.48 -9.35 -14.51
CA GLU A 433 -11.42 -8.30 -14.10
C GLU A 433 -12.43 -8.05 -15.21
N CYS A 434 -13.69 -7.93 -14.80
CA CYS A 434 -14.81 -7.54 -15.66
C CYS A 434 -15.29 -6.16 -15.23
N TYR A 435 -15.52 -5.30 -16.21
CA TYR A 435 -15.99 -3.93 -15.98
C TYR A 435 -17.23 -3.67 -16.83
N ILE A 436 -18.19 -2.95 -16.26
CA ILE A 436 -19.31 -2.39 -16.98
C ILE A 436 -19.10 -0.91 -17.14
N VAL A 437 -19.07 -0.45 -18.38
CA VAL A 437 -18.94 0.97 -18.72
C VAL A 437 -20.24 1.46 -19.34
N LYS A 438 -20.84 2.47 -18.75
CA LYS A 438 -22.05 3.14 -19.21
C LYS A 438 -21.84 4.64 -19.22
N ASP A 439 -22.23 5.28 -20.31
CA ASP A 439 -22.17 6.72 -20.50
C ASP A 439 -20.78 7.34 -20.16
N GLY A 440 -19.71 6.61 -20.51
CA GLY A 440 -18.33 7.04 -20.26
C GLY A 440 -17.83 6.84 -18.84
N LEU A 441 -18.59 6.18 -17.97
CA LEU A 441 -18.23 5.87 -16.58
C LEU A 441 -18.06 4.37 -16.38
N CYS A 442 -17.10 3.93 -15.59
CA CYS A 442 -17.04 2.56 -15.10
C CYS A 442 -18.00 2.42 -13.90
N VAL A 443 -19.12 1.73 -14.12
CA VAL A 443 -20.25 1.70 -13.18
C VAL A 443 -20.38 0.40 -12.39
N ALA A 444 -19.64 -0.65 -12.76
CA ALA A 444 -19.48 -1.87 -11.99
C ALA A 444 -18.14 -2.54 -12.30
N ARG A 445 -17.60 -3.26 -11.31
CA ARG A 445 -16.36 -4.04 -11.42
C ARG A 445 -16.48 -5.35 -10.65
N LYS A 446 -15.95 -6.44 -11.24
CA LYS A 446 -15.77 -7.72 -10.56
C LYS A 446 -14.38 -8.26 -10.87
N ARG A 447 -13.66 -8.68 -9.83
CA ARG A 447 -12.38 -9.35 -9.93
C ARG A 447 -12.48 -10.81 -9.51
N ILE A 448 -11.82 -11.69 -10.25
CA ILE A 448 -11.76 -13.13 -10.01
C ILE A 448 -10.29 -13.54 -10.00
N GLU A 449 -9.87 -14.16 -8.91
CA GLU A 449 -8.52 -14.71 -8.76
C GLU A 449 -8.41 -16.05 -9.48
N ILE A 450 -7.31 -16.25 -10.20
CA ILE A 450 -7.00 -17.43 -11.00
C ILE A 450 -5.63 -17.98 -10.56
N PRO A 451 -5.54 -18.65 -9.42
CA PRO A 451 -4.30 -19.20 -8.92
C PRO A 451 -3.94 -20.48 -9.71
N ILE A 452 -2.74 -20.50 -10.33
CA ILE A 452 -2.26 -21.63 -11.12
C ILE A 452 -1.04 -22.25 -10.42
N ALA A 453 -1.08 -23.58 -10.19
CA ALA A 453 -0.04 -24.32 -9.50
C ALA A 453 1.28 -24.32 -10.27
N ARG A 454 2.40 -24.43 -9.53
CA ARG A 454 3.70 -24.76 -10.07
C ARG A 454 3.68 -26.24 -10.46
N ARG A 455 4.25 -26.58 -11.64
CA ARG A 455 4.50 -27.98 -12.03
C ARG A 455 5.49 -28.66 -11.10
#